data_5870b176cf36bcd772b88d104eefcf4f
#
_entry.id   5870b176cf36bcd772b88d104eefcf4f
#
_cell.length_a   1.000
_cell.length_b   1.000
_cell.length_c   1.000
_cell.angle_alpha   90.00
_cell.angle_beta   90.00
_cell.angle_gamma   90.00
#
_symmetry.space_group_name_H-M   'P 1'
#
loop_
_entity.id
_entity.type
_entity.pdbx_description
1 polymer ?
#
loop_
_entity_poly.entity_id
_entity_poly.type
_entity_poly.pdbx_seq_one_letter_code
_entity_poly.pdbx_strand_id
1 'polypeptide(L)'
;VAYENPVPAAAVIVCRNDEILLCRRGIGPYLGEWGLPAGYQEVDESIETTAIRETREETGLIIMLTGLHDVMTTRDDPRKAAILVIFEACVVDGELEPGDDCDEVGFFPLNALPEKLAFQNNRIILERLQKGERRPWPTNPNP
;
A
#
# COMPACT_ATOMS: atom_id res chain seq x y z
N VAL A 1 -28.75 17.60 -0.48
CA VAL A 1 -28.21 16.46 0.27
C VAL A 1 -26.76 16.27 -0.11
N ALA A 2 -25.89 16.27 0.86
CA ALA A 2 -24.48 15.96 0.65
C ALA A 2 -24.26 14.45 0.83
N TYR A 3 -23.54 13.85 -0.09
CA TYR A 3 -23.16 12.43 -0.01
C TYR A 3 -21.69 12.34 0.34
N GLU A 4 -21.37 11.49 1.31
CA GLU A 4 -20.00 11.14 1.62
C GLU A 4 -19.68 9.79 0.97
N ASN A 5 -18.71 9.79 0.07
CA ASN A 5 -18.26 8.59 -0.61
C ASN A 5 -16.83 8.27 -0.18
N PRO A 6 -16.50 6.98 -0.06
CA PRO A 6 -15.10 6.64 0.13
C PRO A 6 -14.26 7.10 -1.06
N VAL A 7 -13.04 7.51 -0.79
CA VAL A 7 -12.12 7.95 -1.84
C VAL A 7 -11.27 6.79 -2.32
N PRO A 8 -10.95 6.74 -3.62
CA PRO A 8 -10.05 5.71 -4.12
C PRO A 8 -8.60 6.00 -3.74
N ALA A 9 -7.90 4.94 -3.35
CA ALA A 9 -6.49 4.98 -3.02
C ALA A 9 -5.81 3.70 -3.51
N ALA A 10 -4.51 3.77 -3.76
CA ALA A 10 -3.70 2.62 -4.14
C ALA A 10 -2.65 2.35 -3.08
N ALA A 11 -2.37 1.07 -2.85
CA ALA A 11 -1.24 0.60 -2.06
C ALA A 11 -0.47 -0.44 -2.87
N VAL A 12 0.82 -0.60 -2.61
CA VAL A 12 1.65 -1.48 -3.42
C VAL A 12 2.49 -2.40 -2.55
N ILE A 13 2.41 -3.69 -2.84
CA ILE A 13 3.31 -4.71 -2.30
C ILE A 13 4.46 -4.84 -3.30
N VAL A 14 5.58 -4.19 -3.01
CA VAL A 14 6.76 -4.24 -3.86
C VAL A 14 7.72 -5.29 -3.30
N CYS A 15 7.92 -6.36 -4.05
CA CYS A 15 8.80 -7.47 -3.66
C CYS A 15 10.14 -7.37 -4.37
N ARG A 16 11.21 -7.58 -3.61
CA ARG A 16 12.58 -7.73 -4.13
C ARG A 16 13.34 -8.67 -3.22
N ASN A 17 13.86 -9.78 -3.78
CA ASN A 17 14.63 -10.79 -3.02
C ASN A 17 13.89 -11.29 -1.78
N ASP A 18 12.58 -11.58 -1.91
CA ASP A 18 11.70 -12.03 -0.83
C ASP A 18 11.52 -11.03 0.31
N GLU A 19 11.81 -9.76 0.04
CA GLU A 19 11.60 -8.67 0.97
C GLU A 19 10.54 -7.70 0.45
N ILE A 20 9.86 -7.04 1.37
CA ILE A 20 8.76 -6.11 1.09
C ILE A 20 9.19 -4.68 1.39
N LEU A 21 8.90 -3.79 0.46
CA LEU A 21 9.18 -2.36 0.60
C LEU A 21 8.19 -1.71 1.57
N LEU A 22 8.71 -1.06 2.59
CA LEU A 22 7.92 -0.31 3.56
C LEU A 22 8.45 1.11 3.73
N CYS A 23 7.53 2.00 4.08
CA CYS A 23 7.79 3.41 4.36
C CYS A 23 7.45 3.72 5.80
N ARG A 24 8.31 4.48 6.49
CA ARG A 24 7.98 5.00 7.81
C ARG A 24 7.34 6.37 7.68
N ARG A 25 6.20 6.55 8.33
CA ARG A 25 5.44 7.80 8.26
C ARG A 25 6.17 8.90 9.02
N GLY A 26 6.41 10.01 8.33
CA GLY A 26 6.99 11.24 8.91
C GLY A 26 5.95 12.23 9.39
N ILE A 27 4.66 11.92 9.24
CA ILE A 27 3.54 12.77 9.68
C ILE A 27 2.45 11.91 10.35
N GLY A 28 1.58 12.55 11.15
CA GLY A 28 0.39 11.88 11.67
C GLY A 28 -0.71 11.76 10.61
N PRO A 29 -1.70 10.87 10.80
CA PRO A 29 -1.74 9.91 11.91
C PRO A 29 -0.67 8.82 11.77
N TYR A 30 -0.39 8.13 12.86
CA TYR A 30 0.58 7.02 12.93
C TYR A 30 2.03 7.45 12.62
N LEU A 31 2.43 8.64 13.11
CA LEU A 31 3.81 9.13 13.00
C LEU A 31 4.80 8.07 13.52
N GLY A 32 5.85 7.79 12.73
CA GLY A 32 6.90 6.84 13.10
C GLY A 32 6.56 5.37 12.87
N GLU A 33 5.36 5.07 12.37
CA GLU A 33 4.95 3.70 12.07
C GLU A 33 5.13 3.38 10.59
N TRP A 34 5.28 2.11 10.28
CA TRP A 34 5.61 1.63 8.94
C TRP A 34 4.39 1.10 8.21
N GLY A 35 4.37 1.29 6.89
CA GLY A 35 3.32 0.78 6.03
C GLY A 35 3.77 0.64 4.58
N LEU A 36 2.90 0.05 3.78
CA LEU A 36 3.11 -0.04 2.34
C LEU A 36 3.09 1.36 1.72
N PRO A 37 3.83 1.58 0.62
CA PRO A 37 3.64 2.79 -0.18
C PRO A 37 2.18 2.90 -0.60
N ALA A 38 1.57 4.06 -0.40
CA ALA A 38 0.15 4.25 -0.68
C ALA A 38 -0.21 5.72 -0.80
N GLY A 39 -1.30 6.00 -1.50
CA GLY A 39 -1.84 7.34 -1.59
C GLY A 39 -3.12 7.42 -2.40
N TYR A 40 -3.72 8.59 -2.40
CA TYR A 40 -5.00 8.85 -3.05
C TYR A 40 -4.85 9.07 -4.54
N GLN A 41 -5.83 8.54 -5.29
CA GLN A 41 -5.92 8.77 -6.72
C GLN A 41 -6.24 10.24 -7.01
N GLU A 42 -5.55 10.82 -7.99
CA GLU A 42 -5.86 12.13 -8.53
C GLU A 42 -6.86 11.98 -9.68
N VAL A 43 -7.63 13.03 -9.93
CA VAL A 43 -8.81 12.97 -10.82
C VAL A 43 -8.46 12.61 -12.28
N ASP A 44 -7.27 12.94 -12.72
CA ASP A 44 -6.84 12.76 -14.12
C ASP A 44 -5.88 11.59 -14.32
N GLU A 45 -5.77 10.69 -13.34
CA GLU A 45 -4.91 9.51 -13.45
C GLU A 45 -5.69 8.21 -13.24
N SER A 46 -5.17 7.11 -13.78
CA SER A 46 -5.69 5.77 -13.47
C SER A 46 -5.21 5.34 -12.10
N ILE A 47 -5.88 4.33 -11.50
CA ILE A 47 -5.45 3.81 -10.20
C ILE A 47 -4.06 3.14 -10.29
N GLU A 48 -3.73 2.55 -11.43
CA GLU A 48 -2.40 1.99 -11.69
C GLU A 48 -1.34 3.10 -11.69
N THR A 49 -1.62 4.23 -12.32
CA THR A 49 -0.73 5.40 -12.32
C THR A 49 -0.54 5.93 -10.90
N THR A 50 -1.60 5.96 -10.10
CA THR A 50 -1.53 6.34 -8.68
C THR A 50 -0.52 5.46 -7.92
N ALA A 51 -0.61 4.14 -8.11
CA ALA A 51 0.28 3.20 -7.46
C ALA A 51 1.76 3.46 -7.82
N ILE A 52 2.03 3.67 -9.10
CA ILE A 52 3.39 3.92 -9.60
C ILE A 52 3.91 5.28 -9.09
N ARG A 53 3.08 6.31 -9.18
CA ARG A 53 3.44 7.67 -8.75
C ARG A 53 3.72 7.74 -7.25
N GLU A 54 2.82 7.22 -6.44
CA GLU A 54 2.97 7.26 -4.97
C GLU A 54 4.19 6.49 -4.50
N THR A 55 4.47 5.33 -5.11
CA THR A 55 5.67 4.56 -4.78
C THR A 55 6.94 5.36 -5.09
N ARG A 56 6.97 6.04 -6.23
CA ARG A 56 8.11 6.86 -6.62
C ARG A 56 8.29 8.06 -5.68
N GLU A 57 7.21 8.77 -5.38
CA GLU A 57 7.26 9.95 -4.50
C GLU A 57 7.71 9.59 -3.08
N GLU A 58 7.27 8.45 -2.56
CA GLU A 58 7.57 8.05 -1.19
C GLU A 58 8.91 7.30 -1.05
N THR A 59 9.34 6.57 -2.08
CA THR A 59 10.48 5.65 -1.97
C THR A 59 11.60 5.87 -2.96
N GLY A 60 11.40 6.69 -3.99
CA GLY A 60 12.35 6.89 -5.08
C GLY A 60 12.38 5.79 -6.11
N LEU A 61 11.68 4.69 -5.91
CA LEU A 61 11.71 3.54 -6.81
C LEU A 61 10.66 3.63 -7.91
N ILE A 62 11.07 3.20 -9.10
CA ILE A 62 10.17 3.03 -10.25
C ILE A 62 9.82 1.55 -10.34
N ILE A 63 8.53 1.28 -10.34
CA ILE A 63 7.99 -0.08 -10.29
C ILE A 63 7.22 -0.44 -11.53
N MET A 64 7.10 -1.74 -11.76
CA MET A 64 6.19 -2.32 -12.73
C MET A 64 5.16 -3.14 -11.97
N LEU A 65 3.88 -2.87 -12.20
CA LEU A 65 2.81 -3.63 -11.57
C LEU A 65 2.76 -5.03 -12.18
N THR A 66 2.68 -6.04 -11.33
CA THR A 66 2.65 -7.44 -11.76
C THR A 66 1.29 -8.10 -11.56
N GLY A 67 0.42 -7.48 -10.80
CA GLY A 67 -0.93 -7.98 -10.60
C GLY A 67 -1.73 -7.21 -9.57
N LEU A 68 -3.00 -7.52 -9.51
CA LEU A 68 -3.91 -7.03 -8.47
C LEU A 68 -3.86 -8.01 -7.29
N HIS A 69 -3.58 -7.52 -6.10
CA HIS A 69 -3.54 -8.34 -4.90
C HIS A 69 -4.90 -8.43 -4.21
N ASP A 70 -5.51 -7.28 -3.93
CA ASP A 70 -6.79 -7.21 -3.22
C ASP A 70 -7.43 -5.83 -3.39
N VAL A 71 -8.69 -5.73 -3.00
CA VAL A 71 -9.42 -4.47 -2.85
C VAL A 71 -10.07 -4.49 -1.48
N MET A 72 -9.85 -3.45 -0.68
CA MET A 72 -10.38 -3.35 0.67
C MET A 72 -11.02 -2.00 0.91
N THR A 73 -12.13 -1.98 1.64
CA THR A 73 -12.63 -0.74 2.21
C THR A 73 -11.96 -0.52 3.56
N THR A 74 -11.41 0.65 3.78
CA THR A 74 -10.74 0.99 5.05
C THR A 74 -11.28 2.28 5.64
N ARG A 75 -11.35 2.32 6.97
CA ARG A 75 -11.67 3.49 7.77
C ARG A 75 -10.58 3.79 8.79
N ASP A 76 -9.38 3.30 8.51
CA ASP A 76 -8.23 3.42 9.42
C ASP A 76 -7.76 4.86 9.58
N ASP A 77 -7.91 5.69 8.53
CA ASP A 77 -7.72 7.12 8.66
C ASP A 77 -9.02 7.72 9.22
N PRO A 78 -8.98 8.32 10.41
CA PRO A 78 -10.20 8.86 11.03
C PRO A 78 -10.81 10.02 10.24
N ARG A 79 -10.08 10.58 9.29
CA ARG A 79 -10.54 11.72 8.49
C ARG A 79 -11.33 11.28 7.26
N LYS A 80 -11.14 10.04 6.77
CA LYS A 80 -11.65 9.68 5.46
C LYS A 80 -11.69 8.17 5.24
N ALA A 81 -12.85 7.64 4.87
CA ALA A 81 -12.95 6.27 4.39
C ALA A 81 -12.35 6.16 2.99
N ALA A 82 -11.74 5.03 2.67
CA ALA A 82 -11.12 4.80 1.37
C ALA A 82 -11.42 3.40 0.83
N ILE A 83 -11.48 3.31 -0.48
CA ILE A 83 -11.40 2.04 -1.19
C ILE A 83 -9.94 1.88 -1.59
N LEU A 84 -9.27 0.92 -1.01
CA LEU A 84 -7.85 0.68 -1.21
C LEU A 84 -7.66 -0.44 -2.24
N VAL A 85 -7.07 -0.09 -3.38
CA VAL A 85 -6.70 -1.05 -4.42
C VAL A 85 -5.24 -1.41 -4.20
N ILE A 86 -4.97 -2.69 -3.93
CA ILE A 86 -3.64 -3.17 -3.54
C ILE A 86 -3.04 -3.94 -4.70
N PHE A 87 -1.93 -3.42 -5.23
CA PHE A 87 -1.20 -4.06 -6.34
C PHE A 87 0.03 -4.80 -5.83
N GLU A 88 0.44 -5.79 -6.60
CA GLU A 88 1.77 -6.40 -6.49
C GLU A 88 2.67 -5.81 -7.57
N ALA A 89 3.96 -5.62 -7.26
CA ALA A 89 4.89 -4.98 -8.16
C ALA A 89 6.32 -5.44 -7.94
N CYS A 90 7.16 -5.18 -8.94
CA CYS A 90 8.62 -5.35 -8.84
C CYS A 90 9.33 -4.04 -9.19
N VAL A 91 10.56 -3.90 -8.72
CA VAL A 91 11.39 -2.72 -9.00
C VAL A 91 12.00 -2.86 -10.40
N VAL A 92 11.91 -1.79 -11.20
CA VAL A 92 12.54 -1.75 -12.54
C VAL A 92 13.62 -0.68 -12.64
N ASP A 93 13.59 0.36 -11.79
CA ASP A 93 14.55 1.46 -11.81
C ASP A 93 14.49 2.25 -10.51
N GLY A 94 15.32 3.27 -10.40
CA GLY A 94 15.34 4.19 -9.25
C GLY A 94 16.22 3.72 -8.10
N GLU A 95 16.35 4.59 -7.11
CA GLU A 95 17.12 4.32 -5.89
C GLU A 95 16.28 4.65 -4.68
N LEU A 96 16.45 3.87 -3.60
CA LEU A 96 15.75 4.13 -2.33
C LEU A 96 16.11 5.51 -1.80
N GLU A 97 15.11 6.36 -1.69
CA GLU A 97 15.22 7.69 -1.12
C GLU A 97 13.87 8.07 -0.54
N PRO A 98 13.78 8.28 0.79
CA PRO A 98 12.50 8.67 1.38
C PRO A 98 12.07 10.03 0.86
N GLY A 99 10.80 10.18 0.60
CA GLY A 99 10.23 11.41 0.11
C GLY A 99 8.79 11.59 0.54
N ASP A 100 8.21 12.74 0.17
CA ASP A 100 6.86 13.10 0.52
C ASP A 100 6.66 12.99 2.05
N ASP A 101 5.67 12.26 2.51
CA ASP A 101 5.34 12.11 3.92
C ASP A 101 6.11 10.98 4.62
N CYS A 102 7.10 10.40 3.97
CA CYS A 102 7.93 9.31 4.49
C CYS A 102 9.31 9.81 4.87
N ASP A 103 9.79 9.44 6.05
CA ASP A 103 11.13 9.85 6.52
C ASP A 103 12.17 8.73 6.47
N GLU A 104 11.74 7.51 6.25
CA GLU A 104 12.62 6.35 6.07
C GLU A 104 11.92 5.31 5.18
N VAL A 105 12.70 4.62 4.35
CA VAL A 105 12.22 3.56 3.47
C VAL A 105 13.20 2.40 3.48
N GLY A 106 12.70 1.19 3.29
CA GLY A 106 13.55 0.02 3.23
C GLY A 106 12.79 -1.26 2.87
N PHE A 107 13.55 -2.28 2.55
CA PHE A 107 13.02 -3.61 2.31
C PHE A 107 13.16 -4.45 3.57
N PHE A 108 12.12 -5.18 3.91
CA PHE A 108 12.07 -6.01 5.11
C PHE A 108 11.69 -7.44 4.75
N PRO A 109 12.39 -8.45 5.29
CA PRO A 109 11.93 -9.83 5.18
C PRO A 109 10.56 -9.98 5.87
N LEU A 110 9.71 -10.83 5.33
CA LEU A 110 8.39 -11.06 5.93
C LEU A 110 8.47 -11.61 7.36
N ASN A 111 9.56 -12.30 7.71
CA ASN A 111 9.76 -12.83 9.05
C ASN A 111 10.46 -11.84 10.00
N ALA A 112 10.76 -10.63 9.53
CA ALA A 112 11.44 -9.60 10.33
C ALA A 112 10.88 -8.21 10.00
N LEU A 113 9.55 -8.08 10.00
CA LEU A 113 8.87 -6.81 9.77
C LEU A 113 9.05 -5.86 10.96
N PRO A 114 8.97 -4.55 10.74
CA PRO A 114 8.96 -3.59 11.85
C PRO A 114 7.82 -3.89 12.80
N GLU A 115 8.05 -3.65 14.10
CA GLU A 115 7.06 -3.91 15.14
C GLU A 115 5.82 -3.04 15.01
N LYS A 116 6.02 -1.75 14.66
CA LYS A 116 4.93 -0.79 14.57
C LYS A 116 4.49 -0.60 13.13
N LEU A 117 3.38 -1.22 12.78
CA LEU A 117 2.76 -1.09 11.47
C LEU A 117 1.61 -0.09 11.52
N ALA A 118 1.65 0.90 10.65
CA ALA A 118 0.62 1.92 10.53
C ALA A 118 -0.64 1.32 9.90
N PHE A 119 -1.81 1.73 10.40
CA PHE A 119 -3.12 1.33 9.89
C PHE A 119 -3.38 -0.17 9.99
N GLN A 120 -4.62 -0.51 10.28
CA GLN A 120 -5.04 -1.91 10.41
C GLN A 120 -4.93 -2.67 9.08
N ASN A 121 -5.19 -2.01 7.95
CA ASN A 121 -5.08 -2.63 6.63
C ASN A 121 -3.66 -3.14 6.35
N ASN A 122 -2.63 -2.40 6.73
CA ASN A 122 -1.23 -2.86 6.56
C ASN A 122 -0.98 -4.13 7.37
N ARG A 123 -1.46 -4.18 8.61
CA ARG A 123 -1.32 -5.36 9.47
C ARG A 123 -1.99 -6.58 8.86
N ILE A 124 -3.22 -6.41 8.37
CA ILE A 124 -3.99 -7.50 7.74
C ILE A 124 -3.26 -8.02 6.51
N ILE A 125 -2.83 -7.13 5.62
CA ILE A 125 -2.15 -7.51 4.38
C ILE A 125 -0.85 -8.25 4.68
N LEU A 126 -0.01 -7.67 5.55
CA LEU A 126 1.30 -8.24 5.85
C LEU A 126 1.21 -9.55 6.61
N GLU A 127 0.26 -9.70 7.52
CA GLU A 127 0.01 -10.98 8.20
C GLU A 127 -0.42 -12.07 7.22
N ARG A 128 -1.29 -11.74 6.26
CA ARG A 128 -1.68 -12.69 5.20
C ARG A 128 -0.49 -13.13 4.36
N LEU A 129 0.36 -12.17 3.99
CA LEU A 129 1.57 -12.48 3.23
C LEU A 129 2.51 -13.41 4.01
N GLN A 130 2.68 -13.17 5.30
CA GLN A 130 3.51 -14.03 6.16
C GLN A 130 2.99 -15.47 6.20
N LYS A 131 1.68 -15.64 6.15
CA LYS A 131 1.03 -16.96 6.19
C LYS A 131 0.88 -17.59 4.82
N GLY A 132 1.23 -16.86 3.74
CA GLY A 132 0.99 -17.32 2.38
C GLY A 132 -0.49 -17.37 2.00
N GLU A 133 -1.33 -16.62 2.71
CA GLU A 133 -2.77 -16.59 2.49
C GLU A 133 -3.17 -15.51 1.50
N ARG A 134 -4.24 -15.79 0.74
CA ARG A 134 -4.90 -14.82 -0.13
C ARG A 134 -6.37 -14.78 0.22
N ARG A 135 -7.00 -13.62 0.03
CA ARG A 135 -8.43 -13.49 0.22
C ARG A 135 -9.16 -14.40 -0.76
N PRO A 136 -10.04 -15.30 -0.28
CA PRO A 136 -10.87 -16.09 -1.19
C PRO A 136 -11.95 -15.21 -1.81
N TRP A 137 -11.96 -15.12 -3.13
CA TRP A 137 -13.02 -14.44 -3.86
C TRP A 137 -14.11 -15.42 -4.23
N PRO A 138 -15.39 -15.04 -4.13
CA PRO A 138 -16.47 -15.91 -4.58
C PRO A 138 -16.31 -16.20 -6.08
N THR A 139 -16.37 -17.46 -6.46
CA THR A 139 -16.29 -17.86 -7.86
C THR A 139 -17.64 -17.82 -8.55
N ASN A 140 -18.72 -17.89 -7.77
CA ASN A 140 -20.08 -17.80 -8.28
C ASN A 140 -20.96 -17.11 -7.24
N PRO A 141 -21.12 -15.79 -7.31
CA PRO A 141 -21.94 -15.06 -6.34
C PRO A 141 -23.43 -15.29 -6.47
N ASN A 142 -23.88 -15.91 -7.58
CA ASN A 142 -25.28 -16.26 -7.84
C ASN A 142 -25.38 -17.75 -8.11
N PRO A 143 -25.34 -18.57 -7.07
CA PRO A 143 -25.51 -20.01 -7.23
C PRO A 143 -26.89 -20.39 -7.75
#